data_a3e16bdb4826886b8385d4a2776e0094
#
_entry.id   a3e16bdb4826886b8385d4a2776e0094
#
_cell.length_a   1.000
_cell.length_b   1.000
_cell.length_c   1.000
_cell.angle_alpha   90.00
_cell.angle_beta   90.00
_cell.angle_gamma   90.00
#
_symmetry.space_group_name_H-M   'P 1'
#
loop_
_entity.id
_entity.type
_entity.pdbx_description
1 polymer ?
#
loop_
_entity_poly.entity_id
_entity_poly.type
_entity_poly.pdbx_seq_one_letter_code
_entity_poly.pdbx_strand_id
1 'polypeptide(L)'
;MAELTVRQQEVLDFIRQQQRKTGFSPSSREIQAHFGFQSQTAAMNHLRALEKKGVIKRTPGKARSTVDPNLRFLTGLRSIPILGQIPAGMPIDASELSGASLAVDLAALGLGDQAEVFAVKVRGDSMIGAQITDGDTVILQKRLPKNREIVAALIDGESTLKRYLLDRGEPFLRAENPAYPDLLPAGELTIQGVMIGLLRRAG
;
A
#
# COMPACT_ATOMS: atom_id res chain seq x y z
N MET A 1 -32.75 -7.68 -5.30
CA MET A 1 -31.58 -7.42 -6.19
C MET A 1 -32.02 -7.64 -7.63
N ALA A 2 -31.66 -6.78 -8.57
CA ALA A 2 -32.06 -6.96 -9.97
C ALA A 2 -31.36 -8.19 -10.54
N GLU A 3 -32.12 -9.11 -11.12
CA GLU A 3 -31.63 -10.36 -11.69
C GLU A 3 -30.75 -10.07 -12.91
N LEU A 4 -29.53 -10.61 -12.92
CA LEU A 4 -28.57 -10.48 -14.04
C LEU A 4 -28.86 -11.56 -15.09
N THR A 5 -28.75 -11.21 -16.36
CA THR A 5 -28.71 -12.25 -17.40
C THR A 5 -27.39 -13.03 -17.31
N VAL A 6 -27.35 -14.26 -17.83
CA VAL A 6 -26.13 -15.08 -17.84
C VAL A 6 -24.94 -14.29 -18.40
N ARG A 7 -25.16 -13.59 -19.52
CA ARG A 7 -24.09 -12.79 -20.17
C ARG A 7 -23.65 -11.58 -19.33
N GLN A 8 -24.56 -10.97 -18.60
CA GLN A 8 -24.23 -9.89 -17.66
C GLN A 8 -23.42 -10.42 -16.48
N GLN A 9 -23.77 -11.58 -15.97
CA GLN A 9 -23.01 -12.22 -14.90
C GLN A 9 -21.57 -12.54 -15.34
N GLU A 10 -21.40 -13.14 -16.51
CA GLU A 10 -20.08 -13.45 -17.09
C GLU A 10 -19.21 -12.18 -17.23
N VAL A 11 -19.79 -11.08 -17.74
CA VAL A 11 -19.09 -9.79 -17.85
C VAL A 11 -18.69 -9.23 -16.47
N LEU A 12 -19.57 -9.33 -15.48
CA LEU A 12 -19.29 -8.90 -14.12
C LEU A 12 -18.15 -9.74 -13.50
N ASP A 13 -18.19 -11.06 -13.68
CA ASP A 13 -17.18 -11.97 -13.13
C ASP A 13 -15.81 -11.74 -13.79
N PHE A 14 -15.78 -11.46 -15.09
CA PHE A 14 -14.54 -11.08 -15.78
C PHE A 14 -13.97 -9.76 -15.23
N ILE A 15 -14.82 -8.75 -15.01
CA ILE A 15 -14.40 -7.47 -14.39
C ILE A 15 -13.78 -7.73 -13.02
N ARG A 16 -14.44 -8.53 -12.18
CA ARG A 16 -13.97 -8.91 -10.83
C ARG A 16 -12.63 -9.67 -10.90
N GLN A 17 -12.52 -10.61 -11.81
CA GLN A 17 -11.30 -11.39 -12.00
C GLN A 17 -10.13 -10.51 -12.41
N GLN A 18 -10.33 -9.59 -13.36
CA GLN A 18 -9.29 -8.67 -13.80
C GLN A 18 -8.88 -7.70 -12.68
N GLN A 19 -9.84 -7.18 -11.93
CA GLN A 19 -9.56 -6.34 -10.76
C GLN A 19 -8.74 -7.07 -9.70
N ARG A 20 -9.05 -8.35 -9.43
CA ARG A 20 -8.27 -9.19 -8.49
C ARG A 20 -6.85 -9.45 -8.99
N LYS A 21 -6.68 -9.64 -10.30
CA LYS A 21 -5.40 -10.01 -10.91
C LYS A 21 -4.47 -8.81 -11.12
N THR A 22 -5.01 -7.67 -11.52
CA THR A 22 -4.22 -6.51 -11.98
C THR A 22 -4.39 -5.26 -11.12
N GLY A 23 -5.35 -5.25 -10.18
CA GLY A 23 -5.75 -4.06 -9.43
C GLY A 23 -6.62 -3.08 -10.21
N PHE A 24 -6.85 -3.30 -11.51
CA PHE A 24 -7.58 -2.39 -12.39
C PHE A 24 -8.75 -3.07 -13.08
N SER A 25 -9.81 -2.29 -13.33
CA SER A 25 -10.90 -2.74 -14.20
C SER A 25 -10.43 -2.86 -15.63
N PRO A 26 -10.95 -3.87 -16.38
CA PRO A 26 -10.70 -3.93 -17.81
C PRO A 26 -11.36 -2.76 -18.53
N SER A 27 -10.72 -2.31 -19.62
CA SER A 27 -11.31 -1.37 -20.56
C SER A 27 -12.42 -2.03 -21.38
N SER A 28 -13.29 -1.23 -22.00
CA SER A 28 -14.31 -1.75 -22.90
C SER A 28 -13.74 -2.51 -24.12
N ARG A 29 -12.50 -2.19 -24.55
CA ARG A 29 -11.80 -2.93 -25.61
C ARG A 29 -11.33 -4.31 -25.13
N GLU A 30 -10.82 -4.41 -23.92
CA GLU A 30 -10.43 -5.68 -23.30
C GLU A 30 -11.64 -6.59 -23.07
N ILE A 31 -12.78 -6.01 -22.65
CA ILE A 31 -14.05 -6.75 -22.54
C ILE A 31 -14.51 -7.20 -23.91
N GLN A 32 -14.48 -6.34 -24.93
CA GLN A 32 -14.83 -6.69 -26.31
C GLN A 32 -13.98 -7.88 -26.81
N ALA A 33 -12.67 -7.80 -26.64
CA ALA A 33 -11.74 -8.84 -27.09
C ALA A 33 -11.97 -10.17 -26.35
N HIS A 34 -12.15 -10.12 -25.01
CA HIS A 34 -12.34 -11.33 -24.21
C HIS A 34 -13.62 -12.09 -24.55
N PHE A 35 -14.72 -11.37 -24.81
CA PHE A 35 -16.03 -11.97 -25.10
C PHE A 35 -16.33 -12.11 -26.59
N GLY A 36 -15.44 -11.70 -27.48
CA GLY A 36 -15.65 -11.74 -28.95
C GLY A 36 -16.81 -10.84 -29.37
N PHE A 37 -17.10 -9.74 -28.71
CA PHE A 37 -18.17 -8.85 -29.12
C PHE A 37 -17.84 -8.16 -30.45
N GLN A 38 -18.84 -8.07 -31.36
CA GLN A 38 -18.67 -7.48 -32.68
C GLN A 38 -18.26 -5.99 -32.63
N SER A 39 -18.56 -5.29 -31.55
CA SER A 39 -18.20 -3.87 -31.39
C SER A 39 -17.93 -3.51 -29.92
N GLN A 40 -17.14 -2.44 -29.74
CA GLN A 40 -16.94 -1.84 -28.42
C GLN A 40 -18.27 -1.34 -27.82
N THR A 41 -19.23 -0.93 -28.66
CA THR A 41 -20.57 -0.51 -28.24
C THR A 41 -21.32 -1.65 -27.57
N ALA A 42 -21.18 -2.90 -28.03
CA ALA A 42 -21.80 -4.05 -27.39
C ALA A 42 -21.26 -4.26 -25.97
N ALA A 43 -19.93 -4.19 -25.76
CA ALA A 43 -19.34 -4.23 -24.43
C ALA A 43 -19.84 -3.08 -23.55
N MET A 44 -19.93 -1.87 -24.09
CA MET A 44 -20.46 -0.70 -23.36
C MET A 44 -21.92 -0.86 -22.96
N ASN A 45 -22.75 -1.51 -23.78
CA ASN A 45 -24.16 -1.77 -23.43
C ASN A 45 -24.27 -2.72 -22.24
N HIS A 46 -23.44 -3.76 -22.15
CA HIS A 46 -23.38 -4.63 -20.97
C HIS A 46 -22.96 -3.84 -19.72
N LEU A 47 -21.93 -2.98 -19.83
CA LEU A 47 -21.48 -2.13 -18.71
C LEU A 47 -22.59 -1.17 -18.26
N ARG A 48 -23.32 -0.52 -19.18
CA ARG A 48 -24.46 0.35 -18.85
C ARG A 48 -25.58 -0.41 -18.18
N ALA A 49 -25.87 -1.63 -18.63
CA ALA A 49 -26.90 -2.48 -18.01
C ALA A 49 -26.52 -2.89 -16.58
N LEU A 50 -25.27 -3.25 -16.32
CA LEU A 50 -24.75 -3.56 -15.00
C LEU A 50 -24.78 -2.33 -14.07
N GLU A 51 -24.43 -1.15 -14.60
CA GLU A 51 -24.49 0.12 -13.89
C GLU A 51 -25.93 0.50 -13.52
N LYS A 52 -26.88 0.37 -14.47
CA LYS A 52 -28.33 0.59 -14.23
C LYS A 52 -28.88 -0.35 -13.16
N LYS A 53 -28.35 -1.56 -13.06
CA LYS A 53 -28.72 -2.55 -12.03
C LYS A 53 -27.99 -2.32 -10.69
N GLY A 54 -27.11 -1.31 -10.60
CA GLY A 54 -26.39 -0.92 -9.39
C GLY A 54 -25.27 -1.88 -8.97
N VAL A 55 -24.92 -2.88 -9.81
CA VAL A 55 -23.87 -3.85 -9.47
C VAL A 55 -22.45 -3.35 -9.80
N ILE A 56 -22.35 -2.31 -10.61
CA ILE A 56 -21.11 -1.56 -10.84
C ILE A 56 -21.38 -0.06 -10.80
N LYS A 57 -20.34 0.73 -10.51
CA LYS A 57 -20.32 2.20 -10.70
C LYS A 57 -19.22 2.56 -11.68
N ARG A 58 -19.41 3.62 -12.46
CA ARG A 58 -18.46 4.10 -13.45
C ARG A 58 -18.31 5.62 -13.36
N THR A 59 -17.10 6.12 -13.58
CA THR A 59 -16.88 7.57 -13.73
C THR A 59 -16.96 7.90 -15.23
N PRO A 60 -17.90 8.75 -15.68
CA PRO A 60 -18.00 9.15 -17.08
C PRO A 60 -16.69 9.75 -17.60
N GLY A 61 -16.32 9.40 -18.84
CA GLY A 61 -15.12 9.93 -19.49
C GLY A 61 -13.79 9.35 -19.01
N LYS A 62 -13.77 8.49 -17.99
CA LYS A 62 -12.55 7.89 -17.45
C LYS A 62 -12.46 6.41 -17.82
N ALA A 63 -11.39 6.03 -18.53
CA ALA A 63 -11.13 4.62 -18.83
C ALA A 63 -10.83 3.85 -17.54
N ARG A 64 -11.15 2.53 -17.52
CA ARG A 64 -10.88 1.63 -16.37
C ARG A 64 -11.48 2.07 -15.03
N SER A 65 -12.53 2.92 -15.08
CA SER A 65 -13.17 3.47 -13.87
C SER A 65 -14.34 2.65 -13.35
N THR A 66 -14.51 1.42 -13.83
CA THR A 66 -15.58 0.53 -13.36
C THR A 66 -15.24 0.02 -11.96
N VAL A 67 -16.14 0.24 -11.00
CA VAL A 67 -16.00 -0.19 -9.61
C VAL A 67 -17.22 -1.05 -9.26
N ASP A 68 -17.00 -2.25 -8.72
CA ASP A 68 -18.07 -3.02 -8.07
C ASP A 68 -18.23 -2.52 -6.63
N PRO A 69 -19.39 -1.94 -6.25
CA PRO A 69 -19.61 -1.45 -4.90
C PRO A 69 -19.54 -2.54 -3.82
N ASN A 70 -19.75 -3.80 -4.22
CA ASN A 70 -19.71 -4.95 -3.31
C ASN A 70 -18.28 -5.53 -3.19
N LEU A 71 -17.36 -5.11 -4.07
CA LEU A 71 -15.96 -5.49 -4.05
C LEU A 71 -15.11 -4.49 -3.22
N ARG A 72 -15.70 -3.92 -2.17
CA ARG A 72 -15.04 -2.95 -1.27
C ARG A 72 -13.68 -3.41 -0.75
N PHE A 73 -13.41 -4.71 -0.75
CA PHE A 73 -12.14 -5.28 -0.30
C PHE A 73 -10.97 -5.12 -1.28
N LEU A 74 -11.20 -4.67 -2.53
CA LEU A 74 -10.11 -4.52 -3.51
C LEU A 74 -9.94 -3.10 -4.05
N THR A 75 -10.91 -2.22 -3.86
CA THR A 75 -10.81 -0.82 -4.32
C THR A 75 -9.99 0.06 -3.38
N GLY A 76 -9.70 -0.41 -2.16
CA GLY A 76 -8.85 0.25 -1.17
C GLY A 76 -7.40 -0.23 -1.17
N LEU A 77 -7.08 -1.31 -1.93
CA LEU A 77 -5.70 -1.81 -1.96
C LEU A 77 -4.81 -0.87 -2.77
N ARG A 78 -3.83 -0.31 -2.10
CA ARG A 78 -2.76 0.46 -2.70
C ARG A 78 -1.48 -0.37 -2.73
N SER A 79 -0.84 -0.42 -3.89
CA SER A 79 0.50 -0.98 -3.99
C SER A 79 1.49 0.01 -3.39
N ILE A 80 2.16 -0.38 -2.31
CA ILE A 80 3.22 0.39 -1.68
C ILE A 80 4.58 -0.27 -1.98
N PRO A 81 5.64 0.52 -2.24
CA PRO A 81 6.96 -0.04 -2.51
C PRO A 81 7.56 -0.68 -1.25
N ILE A 82 8.28 -1.79 -1.43
CA ILE A 82 9.15 -2.36 -0.40
C ILE A 82 10.57 -1.91 -0.69
N LEU A 83 11.13 -1.11 0.20
CA LEU A 83 12.49 -0.59 0.08
C LEU A 83 13.47 -1.55 0.76
N GLY A 84 14.57 -1.85 0.10
CA GLY A 84 15.64 -2.70 0.67
C GLY A 84 16.50 -1.94 1.68
N GLN A 85 16.86 -0.72 1.32
CA GLN A 85 17.52 0.30 2.16
C GLN A 85 16.87 1.64 1.85
N ILE A 86 16.78 2.52 2.83
CA ILE A 86 16.23 3.85 2.63
C ILE A 86 17.42 4.75 2.25
N PRO A 87 17.48 5.28 1.01
CA PRO A 87 18.61 6.11 0.61
C PRO A 87 18.67 7.41 1.41
N ALA A 88 19.88 7.86 1.74
CA ALA A 88 20.13 9.14 2.37
C ALA A 88 19.83 10.28 1.39
N GLY A 89 18.95 11.22 1.80
CA GLY A 89 18.85 12.54 1.17
C GLY A 89 18.17 12.64 -0.19
N MET A 90 17.62 11.56 -0.76
CA MET A 90 16.88 11.62 -2.02
C MET A 90 15.40 11.38 -1.84
N PRO A 91 14.52 12.09 -2.58
CA PRO A 91 13.13 11.68 -2.69
C PRO A 91 13.08 10.24 -3.22
N ILE A 92 12.25 9.40 -2.62
CA ILE A 92 12.06 8.02 -3.09
C ILE A 92 11.40 8.11 -4.46
N ASP A 93 12.19 8.02 -5.52
CA ASP A 93 11.66 7.94 -6.88
C ASP A 93 11.21 6.50 -7.12
N ALA A 94 9.93 6.32 -7.43
CA ALA A 94 9.31 5.01 -7.61
C ALA A 94 9.95 4.20 -8.77
N SER A 95 10.79 4.81 -9.58
CA SER A 95 11.45 4.20 -10.73
C SER A 95 12.71 3.38 -10.38
N GLU A 96 13.34 3.58 -9.22
CA GLU A 96 14.55 2.84 -8.80
C GLU A 96 14.26 1.63 -7.90
N LEU A 97 12.99 1.33 -7.68
CA LEU A 97 12.56 0.27 -6.79
C LEU A 97 12.67 -1.10 -7.48
N SER A 98 13.44 -1.98 -6.91
CA SER A 98 13.61 -3.39 -7.31
C SER A 98 12.30 -4.19 -7.27
N GLY A 99 11.26 -3.72 -7.94
CA GLY A 99 10.05 -4.47 -8.31
C GLY A 99 9.18 -5.09 -7.20
N ALA A 100 9.62 -5.09 -5.95
CA ALA A 100 8.83 -5.66 -4.86
C ALA A 100 7.84 -4.63 -4.30
N SER A 101 6.56 -5.00 -4.26
CA SER A 101 5.52 -4.16 -3.70
C SER A 101 4.60 -4.98 -2.78
N LEU A 102 3.95 -4.30 -1.85
CA LEU A 102 2.96 -4.84 -0.94
C LEU A 102 1.61 -4.19 -1.21
N ALA A 103 0.56 -4.99 -1.42
CA ALA A 103 -0.80 -4.49 -1.54
C ALA A 103 -1.39 -4.30 -0.13
N VAL A 104 -1.77 -3.06 0.21
CA VAL A 104 -2.24 -2.69 1.55
C VAL A 104 -3.55 -1.90 1.42
N ASP A 105 -4.51 -2.21 2.27
CA ASP A 105 -5.72 -1.40 2.45
C ASP A 105 -5.40 -0.25 3.42
N LEU A 106 -5.24 0.96 2.88
CA LEU A 106 -4.94 2.15 3.67
C LEU A 106 -6.09 2.50 4.64
N ALA A 107 -7.33 2.26 4.26
CA ALA A 107 -8.48 2.51 5.11
C ALA A 107 -8.52 1.56 6.32
N ALA A 108 -8.10 0.31 6.14
CA ALA A 108 -7.94 -0.65 7.24
C ALA A 108 -6.85 -0.23 8.24
N LEU A 109 -5.86 0.57 7.78
CA LEU A 109 -4.83 1.17 8.64
C LEU A 109 -5.24 2.55 9.21
N GLY A 110 -6.50 2.98 9.00
CA GLY A 110 -7.01 4.28 9.45
C GLY A 110 -6.45 5.46 8.66
N LEU A 111 -5.95 5.24 7.45
CA LEU A 111 -5.34 6.26 6.61
C LEU A 111 -6.26 6.69 5.46
N GLY A 112 -6.13 7.95 5.06
CA GLY A 112 -6.76 8.45 3.84
C GLY A 112 -5.98 8.09 2.57
N ASP A 113 -6.64 8.20 1.41
CA ASP A 113 -6.09 7.83 0.10
C ASP A 113 -4.82 8.61 -0.31
N GLN A 114 -4.57 9.76 0.30
CA GLN A 114 -3.41 10.62 0.00
C GLN A 114 -2.21 10.35 0.93
N ALA A 115 -2.32 9.38 1.86
CA ALA A 115 -1.21 9.07 2.75
C ALA A 115 -0.01 8.53 1.97
N GLU A 116 1.16 9.11 2.19
CA GLU A 116 2.42 8.60 1.66
C GLU A 116 2.92 7.46 2.53
N VAL A 117 2.90 6.25 1.97
CA VAL A 117 3.20 5.01 2.69
C VAL A 117 4.20 4.18 1.87
N PHE A 118 5.14 3.58 2.57
CA PHE A 118 6.10 2.63 2.02
C PHE A 118 6.37 1.51 3.02
N ALA A 119 7.07 0.47 2.60
CA ALA A 119 7.45 -0.63 3.47
C ALA A 119 8.97 -0.83 3.44
N VAL A 120 9.53 -1.36 4.53
CA VAL A 120 10.92 -1.76 4.61
C VAL A 120 11.05 -3.16 5.20
N LYS A 121 12.07 -3.90 4.77
CA LYS A 121 12.40 -5.19 5.35
C LYS A 121 13.32 -5.00 6.54
N VAL A 122 12.93 -5.56 7.69
CA VAL A 122 13.72 -5.50 8.93
C VAL A 122 14.93 -6.41 8.81
N ARG A 123 16.06 -5.95 9.29
CA ARG A 123 17.28 -6.74 9.46
C ARG A 123 17.79 -6.62 10.89
N GLY A 124 18.19 -7.75 11.46
CA GLY A 124 18.71 -7.83 12.82
C GLY A 124 17.62 -7.87 13.90
N ASP A 125 18.04 -7.74 15.13
CA ASP A 125 17.24 -7.99 16.33
C ASP A 125 17.13 -6.78 17.28
N SER A 126 17.55 -5.60 16.83
CA SER A 126 17.56 -4.39 17.67
C SER A 126 16.18 -3.94 18.17
N MET A 127 15.10 -4.48 17.58
CA MET A 127 13.72 -4.13 17.93
C MET A 127 12.92 -5.33 18.46
N ILE A 128 13.60 -6.39 18.91
CA ILE A 128 12.98 -7.64 19.37
C ILE A 128 12.05 -7.45 20.58
N GLY A 129 12.37 -6.52 21.47
CA GLY A 129 11.52 -6.16 22.61
C GLY A 129 10.19 -5.51 22.22
N ALA A 130 10.12 -4.93 21.02
CA ALA A 130 8.89 -4.48 20.40
C ALA A 130 8.24 -5.57 19.53
N GLN A 131 8.68 -6.82 19.63
CA GLN A 131 8.22 -7.96 18.84
C GLN A 131 8.45 -7.79 17.32
N ILE A 132 9.43 -7.00 16.92
CA ILE A 132 9.87 -6.83 15.53
C ILE A 132 11.16 -7.64 15.37
N THR A 133 11.14 -8.60 14.45
CA THR A 133 12.25 -9.55 14.25
C THR A 133 12.82 -9.46 12.84
N ASP A 134 13.97 -10.07 12.66
CA ASP A 134 14.59 -10.19 11.34
C ASP A 134 13.65 -10.80 10.31
N GLY A 135 13.63 -10.25 9.09
CA GLY A 135 12.75 -10.69 8.00
C GLY A 135 11.34 -10.12 8.02
N ASP A 136 10.90 -9.43 9.09
CA ASP A 136 9.62 -8.72 9.10
C ASP A 136 9.58 -7.64 8.04
N THR A 137 8.37 -7.29 7.61
CA THR A 137 8.13 -6.12 6.75
C THR A 137 7.34 -5.10 7.55
N VAL A 138 7.93 -3.95 7.83
CA VAL A 138 7.25 -2.84 8.51
C VAL A 138 6.67 -1.87 7.50
N ILE A 139 5.45 -1.40 7.77
CA ILE A 139 4.74 -0.41 6.97
C ILE A 139 4.90 0.94 7.66
N LEU A 140 5.34 1.94 6.90
CA LEU A 140 5.73 3.25 7.38
C LEU A 140 4.93 4.33 6.67
N GLN A 141 4.47 5.32 7.41
CA GLN A 141 3.85 6.52 6.89
C GLN A 141 4.81 7.69 6.97
N LYS A 142 4.98 8.45 5.90
CA LYS A 142 5.74 9.70 5.91
C LYS A 142 4.96 10.76 6.69
N ARG A 143 5.36 11.01 7.89
CA ARG A 143 4.88 12.08 8.77
C ARG A 143 5.87 12.34 9.90
N LEU A 144 5.70 13.44 10.60
CA LEU A 144 6.47 13.71 11.81
C LEU A 144 6.08 12.73 12.92
N PRO A 145 7.07 12.22 13.70
CA PRO A 145 6.83 11.30 14.80
C PRO A 145 6.31 12.02 16.03
N LYS A 146 5.54 11.30 16.83
CA LYS A 146 5.27 11.64 18.21
C LYS A 146 6.26 10.90 19.13
N ASN A 147 6.44 11.41 20.34
CA ASN A 147 7.25 10.74 21.33
C ASN A 147 6.79 9.28 21.55
N ARG A 148 7.73 8.35 21.61
CA ARG A 148 7.56 6.89 21.76
C ARG A 148 7.06 6.14 20.51
N GLU A 149 6.94 6.76 19.38
CA GLU A 149 6.65 6.04 18.15
C GLU A 149 7.88 5.33 17.59
N ILE A 150 7.67 4.22 16.87
CA ILE A 150 8.74 3.52 16.16
C ILE A 150 8.89 4.18 14.80
N VAL A 151 10.12 4.50 14.43
CA VAL A 151 10.45 5.25 13.22
C VAL A 151 11.52 4.54 12.40
N ALA A 152 11.42 4.67 11.08
CA ALA A 152 12.57 4.54 10.21
C ALA A 152 13.24 5.91 10.13
N ALA A 153 14.53 5.95 10.43
CA ALA A 153 15.30 7.18 10.46
C ALA A 153 16.66 6.98 9.81
N LEU A 154 17.18 8.08 9.30
CA LEU A 154 18.59 8.22 8.93
C LEU A 154 19.26 9.01 10.04
N ILE A 155 20.27 8.43 10.68
CA ILE A 155 21.07 9.06 11.71
C ILE A 155 22.54 8.99 11.27
N ASP A 156 23.19 10.14 11.13
CA ASP A 156 24.58 10.27 10.70
C ASP A 156 24.92 9.43 9.44
N GLY A 157 23.98 9.34 8.48
CA GLY A 157 24.11 8.60 7.22
C GLY A 157 23.70 7.13 7.28
N GLU A 158 23.32 6.59 8.43
CA GLU A 158 22.89 5.20 8.57
C GLU A 158 21.38 5.06 8.73
N SER A 159 20.76 4.18 7.94
CA SER A 159 19.32 3.87 8.05
C SER A 159 19.08 2.90 9.18
N THR A 160 18.10 3.22 10.04
CA THR A 160 17.75 2.38 11.19
C THR A 160 16.27 2.40 11.52
N LEU A 161 15.78 1.34 12.19
CA LEU A 161 14.45 1.29 12.78
C LEU A 161 14.62 1.31 14.30
N LYS A 162 14.04 2.33 14.97
CA LYS A 162 14.20 2.54 16.41
C LYS A 162 12.97 3.20 16.99
N ARG A 163 12.89 3.25 18.31
CA ARG A 163 11.91 4.08 19.02
C ARG A 163 12.42 5.50 19.11
N TYR A 164 11.61 6.43 18.63
CA TYR A 164 11.85 7.87 18.73
C TYR A 164 11.47 8.36 20.13
N LEU A 165 12.40 8.97 20.82
CA LEU A 165 12.21 9.51 22.16
C LEU A 165 12.65 10.97 22.21
N LEU A 166 12.05 11.72 23.15
CA LEU A 166 12.43 13.08 23.47
C LEU A 166 12.90 13.12 24.93
N ASP A 167 14.11 13.60 25.14
CA ASP A 167 14.60 13.99 26.46
C ASP A 167 14.81 15.51 26.51
N ARG A 168 14.07 16.20 27.36
CA ARG A 168 14.09 17.67 27.49
C ARG A 168 13.90 18.43 26.19
N GLY A 169 13.19 17.83 25.22
CA GLY A 169 12.94 18.36 23.89
C GLY A 169 13.93 17.93 22.83
N GLU A 170 15.04 17.30 23.20
CA GLU A 170 16.04 16.78 22.26
C GLU A 170 15.68 15.36 21.81
N PRO A 171 15.68 15.07 20.49
CA PRO A 171 15.35 13.77 19.99
C PRO A 171 16.54 12.80 20.06
N PHE A 172 16.23 11.55 20.43
CA PHE A 172 17.17 10.45 20.31
C PHE A 172 16.44 9.15 19.93
N LEU A 173 17.20 8.13 19.51
CA LEU A 173 16.66 6.87 19.07
C LEU A 173 17.08 5.74 20.00
N ARG A 174 16.12 4.94 20.46
CA ARG A 174 16.34 3.79 21.34
C ARG A 174 16.00 2.48 20.65
N ALA A 175 16.89 1.51 20.79
CA ALA A 175 16.59 0.13 20.43
C ALA A 175 15.61 -0.49 21.46
N GLU A 176 14.81 -1.42 21.01
CA GLU A 176 14.00 -2.28 21.86
C GLU A 176 14.74 -3.61 22.14
N ASN A 177 16.03 -3.51 22.40
CA ASN A 177 16.92 -4.59 22.78
C ASN A 177 18.05 -4.00 23.63
N PRO A 178 18.20 -4.42 24.91
CA PRO A 178 19.22 -3.87 25.81
C PRO A 178 20.67 -4.07 25.35
N ALA A 179 20.90 -4.97 24.39
CA ALA A 179 22.24 -5.18 23.83
C ALA A 179 22.71 -4.01 22.94
N TYR A 180 21.81 -3.08 22.59
CA TYR A 180 22.11 -1.93 21.76
C TYR A 180 22.02 -0.63 22.54
N PRO A 181 23.00 0.28 22.40
CA PRO A 181 22.97 1.58 23.06
C PRO A 181 21.90 2.50 22.42
N ASP A 182 21.53 3.54 23.17
CA ASP A 182 20.78 4.66 22.61
C ASP A 182 21.62 5.40 21.57
N LEU A 183 20.97 5.83 20.48
CA LEU A 183 21.62 6.59 19.42
C LEU A 183 21.28 8.07 19.60
N LEU A 184 22.30 8.83 19.95
CA LEU A 184 22.24 10.29 20.04
C LEU A 184 22.77 10.85 18.72
N PRO A 185 22.03 11.71 18.00
CA PRO A 185 22.54 12.30 16.76
C PRO A 185 23.79 13.14 17.05
N ALA A 186 24.89 12.81 16.37
CA ALA A 186 26.10 13.64 16.42
C ALA A 186 26.03 14.80 15.42
N GLY A 187 25.24 14.66 14.38
CA GLY A 187 25.03 15.65 13.32
C GLY A 187 23.57 15.72 12.90
N GLU A 188 23.12 14.81 12.04
CA GLU A 188 21.82 14.88 11.42
C GLU A 188 20.92 13.68 11.80
N LEU A 189 19.69 13.99 12.18
CA LEU A 189 18.61 13.00 12.34
C LEU A 189 17.47 13.32 11.39
N THR A 190 17.27 12.49 10.38
CA THR A 190 16.16 12.61 9.45
C THR A 190 15.15 11.48 9.64
N ILE A 191 13.92 11.81 10.03
CA ILE A 191 12.83 10.84 10.13
C ILE A 191 12.27 10.58 8.73
N GLN A 192 12.35 9.33 8.29
CA GLN A 192 11.88 8.91 6.97
C GLN A 192 10.45 8.42 6.99
N GLY A 193 10.00 7.87 8.11
CA GLY A 193 8.62 7.45 8.30
C GLY A 193 8.35 6.89 9.67
N VAL A 194 7.08 6.89 10.05
CA VAL A 194 6.57 6.36 11.31
C VAL A 194 5.88 5.04 11.06
N MET A 195 6.19 4.03 11.86
CA MET A 195 5.59 2.70 11.75
C MET A 195 4.09 2.75 12.07
N ILE A 196 3.31 2.16 11.17
CA ILE A 196 1.85 2.05 11.27
C ILE A 196 1.36 0.61 11.20
N GLY A 197 2.22 -0.32 10.84
CA GLY A 197 1.87 -1.73 10.75
C GLY A 197 3.08 -2.62 10.54
N LEU A 198 2.87 -3.93 10.71
CA LEU A 198 3.88 -4.97 10.54
C LEU A 198 3.26 -6.18 9.85
N LEU A 199 3.99 -6.76 8.91
CA LEU A 199 3.66 -8.01 8.26
C LEU A 199 4.77 -9.02 8.52
N ARG A 200 4.40 -10.18 9.09
CA ARG A 200 5.28 -11.34 9.27
C ARG A 200 4.73 -12.51 8.47
N ARG A 201 5.59 -13.19 7.73
CA ARG A 201 5.24 -14.48 7.15
C ARG A 201 5.55 -15.55 8.18
N ALA A 202 4.55 -16.36 8.52
CA ALA A 202 4.81 -17.62 9.21
C ALA A 202 5.54 -18.53 8.22
N GLY A 203 6.72 -19.01 8.60
CA GLY A 203 7.50 -19.97 7.84
C GLY A 203 6.92 -21.37 7.97
#